data_959dd077f20c4ddb093b1f3c92a3ef4b
#
_entry.id   959dd077f20c4ddb093b1f3c92a3ef4b
#
_cell.length_a   1.000
_cell.length_b   1.000
_cell.length_c   1.000
_cell.angle_alpha   90.00
_cell.angle_beta   90.00
_cell.angle_gamma   90.00
#
_symmetry.space_group_name_H-M   'P 1'
#
loop_
_entity.id
_entity.type
_entity.pdbx_description
1 polymer ?
#
loop_
_entity_poly.entity_id
_entity_poly.type
_entity_poly.pdbx_seq_one_letter_code
_entity_poly.pdbx_strand_id
1 'polypeptide(L)'
;MTKGTLVLLGSGETAPGMTKIHRGLFSKLDTVRGVNLDSAYGFQENVPEMTEKLLEYFSVSLNTALTPLSLTSFDKASSLERTLFSSQVAKANYIFAGPGSPSYALSQWSRVGLGATLTGVLQSGGTVCFSSAAALTLGAFTAPIYEIYKVGVTPYWLEGLNVLGQFGLNCAVIPHFDNSEGRTYDTGCCYIGMRRLTLMEQELPQGVATLGIDEHTALIFDFEADTVEVKGKSNGYWRLGGTMRILENGSITALNELRTAKALSVSAPLEVPQNDHLGPVELGNVIARGGSGAISALAELVQLASTGGTGFIDPTPLVVEVLNARVEARNLKQYKLADQLRDALIRAGIDVQDGPDGATWSLRK
;
A
#
# COMPACT_ATOMS: atom_id res chain seq x y z
N MET A 1 -10.62 -28.92 11.81
CA MET A 1 -9.62 -28.75 10.74
C MET A 1 -8.81 -27.51 11.06
N THR A 2 -7.51 -27.66 11.23
CA THR A 2 -6.60 -26.53 11.46
C THR A 2 -6.58 -25.63 10.25
N LYS A 3 -6.82 -24.33 10.45
CA LYS A 3 -6.70 -23.33 9.39
C LYS A 3 -5.25 -22.85 9.28
N GLY A 4 -4.83 -22.47 8.08
CA GLY A 4 -3.47 -22.12 7.78
C GLY A 4 -3.11 -20.66 8.05
N THR A 5 -1.94 -20.29 7.54
CA THR A 5 -1.34 -18.96 7.73
C THR A 5 -1.19 -18.25 6.39
N LEU A 6 -1.72 -17.05 6.25
CA LEU A 6 -1.44 -16.16 5.13
C LEU A 6 -0.43 -15.10 5.56
N VAL A 7 0.62 -14.89 4.76
CA VAL A 7 1.63 -13.88 5.01
C VAL A 7 1.68 -12.91 3.82
N LEU A 8 1.54 -11.64 4.11
CA LEU A 8 1.72 -10.57 3.13
C LEU A 8 2.98 -9.79 3.49
N LEU A 9 3.90 -9.70 2.54
CA LEU A 9 5.14 -8.94 2.69
C LEU A 9 5.03 -7.64 1.87
N GLY A 10 5.32 -6.51 2.51
CA GLY A 10 5.36 -5.22 1.83
C GLY A 10 6.49 -5.16 0.80
N SER A 11 7.65 -5.69 1.14
CA SER A 11 8.83 -5.88 0.26
C SER A 11 9.92 -6.67 0.99
N GLY A 12 11.07 -6.85 0.30
CA GLY A 12 12.29 -7.36 0.91
C GLY A 12 12.20 -8.83 1.32
N GLU A 13 11.44 -9.65 0.60
CA GLU A 13 11.17 -11.05 0.88
C GLU A 13 12.43 -11.92 1.06
N THR A 14 13.52 -11.52 0.43
CA THR A 14 14.84 -12.18 0.55
C THR A 14 15.81 -11.43 1.46
N ALA A 15 15.38 -10.33 2.08
CA ALA A 15 16.23 -9.56 2.98
C ALA A 15 16.55 -10.33 4.28
N PRO A 16 17.71 -10.10 4.91
CA PRO A 16 18.11 -10.79 6.14
C PRO A 16 17.05 -10.72 7.26
N GLY A 17 16.32 -9.61 7.38
CA GLY A 17 15.23 -9.43 8.35
C GLY A 17 14.06 -10.41 8.13
N MET A 18 13.78 -10.80 6.88
CA MET A 18 12.71 -11.73 6.55
C MET A 18 13.08 -13.21 6.77
N THR A 19 14.38 -13.53 6.82
CA THR A 19 14.87 -14.90 7.08
C THR A 19 14.27 -15.49 8.36
N LYS A 20 14.18 -14.70 9.43
CA LYS A 20 13.59 -15.13 10.71
C LYS A 20 12.09 -15.42 10.59
N ILE A 21 11.40 -14.64 9.78
CA ILE A 21 9.96 -14.82 9.53
C ILE A 21 9.73 -16.13 8.77
N HIS A 22 10.42 -16.34 7.65
CA HIS A 22 10.32 -17.59 6.88
C HIS A 22 10.65 -18.83 7.71
N ARG A 23 11.72 -18.78 8.53
CA ARG A 23 12.06 -19.90 9.43
C ARG A 23 10.96 -20.17 10.44
N GLY A 24 10.32 -19.13 10.98
CA GLY A 24 9.18 -19.27 11.90
C GLY A 24 7.95 -19.88 11.22
N LEU A 25 7.74 -19.63 9.92
CA LEU A 25 6.68 -20.28 9.15
C LEU A 25 6.99 -21.77 8.90
N PHE A 26 8.22 -22.08 8.52
CA PHE A 26 8.62 -23.48 8.28
C PHE A 26 8.58 -24.32 9.53
N SER A 27 8.91 -23.77 10.71
CA SER A 27 8.83 -24.49 11.98
C SER A 27 7.43 -24.91 12.40
N LYS A 28 6.38 -24.34 11.79
CA LYS A 28 4.99 -24.74 11.99
C LYS A 28 4.56 -25.91 11.09
N LEU A 29 5.41 -26.34 10.16
CA LEU A 29 5.12 -27.39 9.19
C LEU A 29 5.99 -28.62 9.50
N ASP A 30 5.40 -29.80 9.63
CA ASP A 30 6.12 -31.06 9.88
C ASP A 30 7.13 -31.34 8.76
N THR A 31 6.74 -31.12 7.53
CA THR A 31 7.57 -31.23 6.32
C THR A 31 7.16 -30.16 5.33
N VAL A 32 8.11 -29.39 4.84
CA VAL A 32 7.84 -28.33 3.85
C VAL A 32 7.75 -28.95 2.44
N ARG A 33 6.55 -28.89 1.87
CA ARG A 33 6.31 -29.12 0.44
C ARG A 33 6.06 -27.77 -0.20
N GLY A 34 7.17 -27.06 -0.41
CA GLY A 34 7.16 -25.66 -0.82
C GLY A 34 7.22 -25.50 -2.34
N VAL A 35 6.47 -24.53 -2.85
CA VAL A 35 6.49 -24.13 -4.26
C VAL A 35 6.70 -22.62 -4.41
N ASN A 36 7.38 -22.23 -5.50
CA ASN A 36 7.49 -20.84 -5.94
C ASN A 36 6.68 -20.65 -7.22
N LEU A 37 5.85 -19.61 -7.27
CA LEU A 37 5.09 -19.22 -8.45
C LEU A 37 5.80 -18.05 -9.16
N ASP A 38 6.15 -18.23 -10.42
CA ASP A 38 6.92 -17.26 -11.22
C ASP A 38 6.06 -16.30 -12.04
N SER A 39 4.74 -16.48 -12.06
CA SER A 39 3.83 -15.72 -12.94
C SER A 39 3.92 -14.21 -12.75
N ALA A 40 4.21 -13.71 -11.54
CA ALA A 40 4.24 -12.28 -11.28
C ALA A 40 5.31 -11.54 -12.12
N TYR A 41 6.41 -12.21 -12.45
CA TYR A 41 7.47 -11.71 -13.33
C TYR A 41 7.57 -12.47 -14.66
N GLY A 42 6.53 -13.25 -14.99
CA GLY A 42 6.50 -14.15 -16.15
C GLY A 42 6.57 -13.45 -17.52
N PHE A 43 6.40 -12.13 -17.57
CA PHE A 43 6.54 -11.32 -18.79
C PHE A 43 8.00 -10.93 -19.09
N GLN A 44 8.92 -11.14 -18.16
CA GLN A 44 10.33 -10.77 -18.31
C GLN A 44 11.11 -11.85 -19.08
N GLU A 45 12.15 -11.43 -19.81
CA GLU A 45 12.97 -12.36 -20.60
C GLU A 45 13.89 -13.24 -19.71
N ASN A 46 14.22 -12.76 -18.51
CA ASN A 46 15.14 -13.41 -17.56
C ASN A 46 14.42 -14.15 -16.43
N VAL A 47 13.19 -14.63 -16.65
CA VAL A 47 12.42 -15.42 -15.65
C VAL A 47 13.24 -16.58 -15.04
N PRO A 48 13.96 -17.41 -15.84
CA PRO A 48 14.74 -18.50 -15.26
C PRO A 48 15.79 -18.03 -14.26
N GLU A 49 16.52 -16.97 -14.59
CA GLU A 49 17.57 -16.39 -13.74
C GLU A 49 17.00 -15.80 -12.44
N MET A 50 15.87 -15.11 -12.53
CA MET A 50 15.18 -14.56 -11.35
C MET A 50 14.68 -15.68 -10.43
N THR A 51 14.11 -16.73 -11.01
CA THR A 51 13.63 -17.90 -10.27
C THR A 51 14.80 -18.62 -9.60
N GLU A 52 15.92 -18.83 -10.29
CA GLU A 52 17.11 -19.47 -9.74
C GLU A 52 17.65 -18.70 -8.51
N LYS A 53 17.81 -17.39 -8.61
CA LYS A 53 18.26 -16.54 -7.48
C LYS A 53 17.32 -16.64 -6.26
N LEU A 54 16.03 -16.70 -6.50
CA LEU A 54 15.05 -16.85 -5.43
C LEU A 54 15.17 -18.24 -4.78
N LEU A 55 15.23 -19.30 -5.57
CA LEU A 55 15.37 -20.66 -5.07
C LEU A 55 16.70 -20.86 -4.32
N GLU A 56 17.79 -20.22 -4.79
CA GLU A 56 19.08 -20.20 -4.10
C GLU A 56 18.94 -19.56 -2.69
N TYR A 57 18.24 -18.43 -2.57
CA TYR A 57 17.98 -17.83 -1.27
C TYR A 57 17.27 -18.80 -0.32
N PHE A 58 16.21 -19.48 -0.77
CA PHE A 58 15.50 -20.45 0.06
C PHE A 58 16.36 -21.65 0.44
N SER A 59 17.17 -22.17 -0.49
CA SER A 59 18.04 -23.31 -0.22
C SER A 59 19.22 -22.95 0.68
N VAL A 60 19.92 -21.85 0.42
CA VAL A 60 21.14 -21.46 1.13
C VAL A 60 20.81 -20.77 2.46
N SER A 61 19.94 -19.76 2.45
CA SER A 61 19.66 -18.93 3.64
C SER A 61 18.66 -19.58 4.59
N LEU A 62 17.75 -20.40 4.07
CA LEU A 62 16.66 -21.00 4.82
C LEU A 62 16.77 -22.51 4.98
N ASN A 63 17.73 -23.15 4.32
CA ASN A 63 17.91 -24.61 4.26
C ASN A 63 16.62 -25.35 3.86
N THR A 64 15.87 -24.76 2.91
CA THR A 64 14.59 -25.27 2.45
C THR A 64 14.49 -25.15 0.95
N ALA A 65 14.32 -26.26 0.24
CA ALA A 65 14.14 -26.25 -1.21
C ALA A 65 12.68 -25.95 -1.57
N LEU A 66 12.47 -25.03 -2.50
CA LEU A 66 11.18 -24.83 -3.14
C LEU A 66 11.18 -25.40 -4.55
N THR A 67 10.06 -25.96 -4.97
CA THR A 67 9.87 -26.40 -6.37
C THR A 67 9.35 -25.20 -7.19
N PRO A 68 10.04 -24.82 -8.29
CA PRO A 68 9.50 -23.80 -9.18
C PRO A 68 8.28 -24.33 -9.92
N LEU A 69 7.18 -23.57 -9.89
CA LEU A 69 5.99 -23.82 -10.68
C LEU A 69 5.82 -22.70 -11.69
N SER A 70 6.10 -23.02 -12.94
CA SER A 70 6.06 -22.04 -14.01
C SER A 70 4.69 -22.00 -14.67
N LEU A 71 4.10 -20.79 -14.66
CA LEU A 71 2.97 -20.43 -15.50
C LEU A 71 3.20 -18.97 -15.96
N THR A 72 4.24 -18.78 -16.75
CA THR A 72 4.61 -17.45 -17.24
C THR A 72 3.57 -16.84 -18.18
N SER A 73 2.85 -17.66 -18.95
CA SER A 73 1.76 -17.22 -19.81
C SER A 73 0.68 -18.28 -19.93
N PHE A 74 -0.53 -17.96 -19.53
CA PHE A 74 -1.67 -18.86 -19.67
C PHE A 74 -1.94 -19.23 -21.13
N ASP A 75 -1.82 -18.29 -22.07
CA ASP A 75 -2.14 -18.54 -23.49
C ASP A 75 -1.11 -19.42 -24.18
N LYS A 76 0.15 -19.36 -23.74
CA LYS A 76 1.25 -20.19 -24.28
C LYS A 76 1.31 -21.57 -23.62
N ALA A 77 0.80 -21.71 -22.40
CA ALA A 77 0.79 -22.99 -21.70
C ALA A 77 -0.26 -23.94 -22.28
N SER A 78 0.11 -25.22 -22.41
CA SER A 78 -0.82 -26.29 -22.79
C SER A 78 -1.85 -26.56 -21.69
N SER A 79 -2.95 -27.24 -22.02
CA SER A 79 -3.94 -27.65 -21.02
C SER A 79 -3.32 -28.55 -19.94
N LEU A 80 -2.35 -29.40 -20.30
CA LEU A 80 -1.65 -30.25 -19.35
C LEU A 80 -0.82 -29.42 -18.36
N GLU A 81 -0.03 -28.45 -18.85
CA GLU A 81 0.77 -27.57 -17.98
C GLU A 81 -0.08 -26.79 -17.00
N ARG A 82 -1.21 -26.21 -17.44
CA ARG A 82 -2.16 -25.52 -16.56
C ARG A 82 -2.75 -26.44 -15.49
N THR A 83 -3.13 -27.67 -15.88
CA THR A 83 -3.67 -28.66 -14.93
C THR A 83 -2.60 -29.11 -13.93
N LEU A 84 -1.37 -29.35 -14.37
CA LEU A 84 -0.25 -29.71 -13.51
C LEU A 84 0.09 -28.56 -12.53
N PHE A 85 0.14 -27.32 -13.02
CA PHE A 85 0.34 -26.14 -12.17
C PHE A 85 -0.69 -26.10 -11.02
N SER A 86 -1.99 -26.12 -11.34
CA SER A 86 -3.05 -26.07 -10.35
C SER A 86 -3.01 -27.26 -9.37
N SER A 87 -2.74 -28.47 -9.87
CA SER A 87 -2.63 -29.68 -9.06
C SER A 87 -1.43 -29.63 -8.10
N GLN A 88 -0.28 -29.12 -8.55
CA GLN A 88 0.91 -29.02 -7.72
C GLN A 88 0.78 -27.93 -6.65
N VAL A 89 0.16 -26.79 -6.98
CA VAL A 89 -0.19 -25.76 -5.99
C VAL A 89 -1.11 -26.34 -4.91
N ALA A 90 -2.15 -27.08 -5.30
CA ALA A 90 -3.09 -27.68 -4.34
C ALA A 90 -2.45 -28.72 -3.40
N LYS A 91 -1.35 -29.36 -3.80
CA LYS A 91 -0.60 -30.35 -2.99
C LYS A 91 0.46 -29.72 -2.11
N ALA A 92 0.84 -28.46 -2.37
CA ALA A 92 1.82 -27.76 -1.57
C ALA A 92 1.23 -27.38 -0.20
N ASN A 93 2.10 -27.26 0.80
CA ASN A 93 1.74 -26.71 2.11
C ASN A 93 2.47 -25.41 2.42
N TYR A 94 3.36 -24.96 1.54
CA TYR A 94 3.95 -23.64 1.54
C TYR A 94 4.01 -23.11 0.09
N ILE A 95 3.37 -21.99 -0.15
CA ILE A 95 3.30 -21.37 -1.47
C ILE A 95 3.90 -19.98 -1.38
N PHE A 96 4.92 -19.73 -2.19
CA PHE A 96 5.55 -18.43 -2.30
C PHE A 96 5.32 -17.80 -3.67
N ALA A 97 5.07 -16.50 -3.69
CA ALA A 97 5.12 -15.66 -4.89
C ALA A 97 5.67 -14.27 -4.52
N GLY A 98 6.49 -13.72 -5.39
CA GLY A 98 7.26 -12.51 -5.14
C GLY A 98 6.90 -11.31 -6.02
N PRO A 99 7.87 -10.42 -6.23
CA PRO A 99 7.69 -9.18 -6.97
C PRO A 99 7.39 -9.40 -8.46
N GLY A 100 6.96 -8.34 -9.14
CA GLY A 100 6.66 -8.34 -10.57
C GLY A 100 5.55 -7.36 -10.92
N SER A 101 4.63 -7.75 -11.81
CA SER A 101 3.45 -6.95 -12.17
C SER A 101 2.19 -7.57 -11.57
N PRO A 102 1.41 -6.83 -10.76
CA PRO A 102 0.18 -7.35 -10.17
C PRO A 102 -0.90 -7.62 -11.22
N SER A 103 -1.07 -6.77 -12.21
CA SER A 103 -2.03 -6.94 -13.29
C SER A 103 -1.67 -8.15 -14.18
N TYR A 104 -0.38 -8.33 -14.48
CA TYR A 104 0.08 -9.49 -15.22
C TYR A 104 -0.16 -10.79 -14.44
N ALA A 105 0.28 -10.86 -13.19
CA ALA A 105 0.06 -12.01 -12.32
C ALA A 105 -1.43 -12.37 -12.24
N LEU A 106 -2.27 -11.38 -11.97
CA LEU A 106 -3.71 -11.55 -11.86
C LEU A 106 -4.31 -12.11 -13.15
N SER A 107 -3.89 -11.62 -14.31
CA SER A 107 -4.38 -12.11 -15.62
C SER A 107 -4.03 -13.57 -15.89
N GLN A 108 -2.93 -14.10 -15.33
CA GLN A 108 -2.57 -15.51 -15.43
C GLN A 108 -3.35 -16.36 -14.39
N TRP A 109 -3.34 -15.90 -13.15
CA TRP A 109 -3.82 -16.64 -11.99
C TRP A 109 -5.33 -16.76 -11.90
N SER A 110 -6.09 -15.73 -12.27
CA SER A 110 -7.56 -15.78 -12.32
C SER A 110 -8.07 -16.84 -13.30
N ARG A 111 -7.40 -17.02 -14.43
CA ARG A 111 -7.76 -17.98 -15.49
C ARG A 111 -7.53 -19.44 -15.10
N VAL A 112 -6.67 -19.72 -14.12
CA VAL A 112 -6.46 -21.07 -13.56
C VAL A 112 -7.19 -21.27 -12.23
N GLY A 113 -7.98 -20.29 -11.77
CA GLY A 113 -8.70 -20.38 -10.50
C GLY A 113 -7.81 -20.41 -9.27
N LEU A 114 -6.63 -19.74 -9.33
CA LEU A 114 -5.64 -19.78 -8.25
C LEU A 114 -6.22 -19.32 -6.90
N GLY A 115 -7.09 -18.32 -6.89
CA GLY A 115 -7.70 -17.82 -5.65
C GLY A 115 -8.42 -18.92 -4.86
N ALA A 116 -9.22 -19.76 -5.54
CA ALA A 116 -9.88 -20.89 -4.91
C ALA A 116 -8.89 -21.95 -4.42
N THR A 117 -7.84 -22.23 -5.20
CA THR A 117 -6.77 -23.18 -4.82
C THR A 117 -6.01 -22.72 -3.57
N LEU A 118 -5.60 -21.43 -3.51
CA LEU A 118 -4.94 -20.86 -2.33
C LEU A 118 -5.84 -20.89 -1.10
N THR A 119 -7.13 -20.57 -1.27
CA THR A 119 -8.11 -20.67 -0.19
C THR A 119 -8.20 -22.09 0.35
N GLY A 120 -8.24 -23.10 -0.53
CA GLY A 120 -8.24 -24.51 -0.14
C GLY A 120 -6.99 -24.93 0.63
N VAL A 121 -5.82 -24.47 0.21
CA VAL A 121 -4.54 -24.71 0.92
C VAL A 121 -4.58 -24.10 2.32
N LEU A 122 -5.03 -22.85 2.46
CA LEU A 122 -5.19 -22.18 3.74
C LEU A 122 -6.23 -22.88 4.65
N GLN A 123 -7.35 -23.33 4.09
CA GLN A 123 -8.36 -24.09 4.84
C GLN A 123 -7.86 -25.46 5.31
N SER A 124 -6.82 -26.00 4.67
CA SER A 124 -6.18 -27.28 5.01
C SER A 124 -4.94 -27.13 5.90
N GLY A 125 -4.69 -25.96 6.47
CA GLY A 125 -3.57 -25.72 7.38
C GLY A 125 -2.26 -25.33 6.71
N GLY A 126 -2.25 -25.09 5.39
CA GLY A 126 -1.05 -24.65 4.65
C GLY A 126 -0.72 -23.18 4.85
N THR A 127 0.43 -22.78 4.32
CA THR A 127 0.94 -21.40 4.37
C THR A 127 1.02 -20.80 2.97
N VAL A 128 0.46 -19.61 2.80
CA VAL A 128 0.62 -18.78 1.60
C VAL A 128 1.41 -17.53 1.99
N CYS A 129 2.55 -17.29 1.33
CA CYS A 129 3.45 -16.18 1.60
C CYS A 129 3.67 -15.37 0.32
N PHE A 130 2.98 -14.27 0.16
CA PHE A 130 3.04 -13.43 -1.03
C PHE A 130 3.66 -12.08 -0.72
N SER A 131 4.56 -11.63 -1.61
CA SER A 131 5.30 -10.38 -1.50
C SER A 131 4.99 -9.43 -2.65
N SER A 132 5.01 -8.12 -2.35
CA SER A 132 4.95 -7.07 -3.36
C SER A 132 3.81 -7.26 -4.37
N ALA A 133 4.10 -7.36 -5.68
CA ALA A 133 3.11 -7.52 -6.74
C ALA A 133 2.16 -8.71 -6.52
N ALA A 134 2.67 -9.84 -6.03
CA ALA A 134 1.83 -10.99 -5.71
C ALA A 134 0.85 -10.67 -4.57
N ALA A 135 1.28 -9.95 -3.53
CA ALA A 135 0.43 -9.60 -2.40
C ALA A 135 -0.78 -8.75 -2.81
N LEU A 136 -0.60 -7.80 -3.77
CA LEU A 136 -1.71 -7.01 -4.30
C LEU A 136 -2.87 -7.86 -4.82
N THR A 137 -2.59 -9.04 -5.38
CA THR A 137 -3.61 -9.87 -6.02
C THR A 137 -4.56 -10.57 -5.04
N LEU A 138 -4.21 -10.66 -3.75
CA LEU A 138 -4.94 -11.47 -2.78
C LEU A 138 -6.16 -10.76 -2.16
N GLY A 139 -6.29 -9.46 -2.34
CA GLY A 139 -7.47 -8.69 -1.96
C GLY A 139 -8.68 -8.97 -2.84
N ALA A 140 -9.83 -8.39 -2.49
CA ALA A 140 -11.01 -8.34 -3.34
C ALA A 140 -10.78 -7.45 -4.59
N PHE A 141 -9.90 -6.45 -4.44
CA PHE A 141 -9.50 -5.54 -5.51
C PHE A 141 -7.98 -5.45 -5.59
N THR A 142 -7.47 -5.25 -6.81
CA THR A 142 -6.05 -5.13 -7.13
C THR A 142 -5.79 -3.83 -7.88
N ALA A 143 -4.82 -3.05 -7.42
CA ALA A 143 -4.38 -1.86 -8.13
C ALA A 143 -3.40 -2.23 -9.27
N PRO A 144 -3.65 -1.81 -10.52
CA PRO A 144 -2.74 -2.03 -11.64
C PRO A 144 -1.60 -0.99 -11.62
N ILE A 145 -0.61 -1.24 -10.77
CA ILE A 145 0.42 -0.26 -10.41
C ILE A 145 1.20 0.27 -11.61
N TYR A 146 1.64 -0.60 -12.53
CA TYR A 146 2.46 -0.19 -13.66
C TYR A 146 1.66 0.63 -14.67
N GLU A 147 0.40 0.31 -14.88
CA GLU A 147 -0.50 1.05 -15.75
C GLU A 147 -0.71 2.47 -15.22
N ILE A 148 -0.89 2.61 -13.90
CA ILE A 148 -1.07 3.90 -13.24
C ILE A 148 0.24 4.68 -13.22
N TYR A 149 1.33 4.05 -12.76
CA TYR A 149 2.57 4.75 -12.47
C TYR A 149 3.48 4.94 -13.69
N LYS A 150 3.60 3.92 -14.56
CA LYS A 150 4.51 3.95 -15.71
C LYS A 150 3.82 4.39 -17.00
N VAL A 151 2.60 3.93 -17.23
CA VAL A 151 1.84 4.27 -18.44
C VAL A 151 1.07 5.59 -18.27
N GLY A 152 0.68 5.94 -17.04
CA GLY A 152 -0.04 7.18 -16.73
C GLY A 152 -1.55 7.08 -16.97
N VAL A 153 -2.12 5.88 -16.90
CA VAL A 153 -3.59 5.70 -16.98
C VAL A 153 -4.25 6.30 -15.75
N THR A 154 -5.47 6.77 -15.89
CA THR A 154 -6.31 7.14 -14.75
C THR A 154 -6.40 5.97 -13.78
N PRO A 155 -6.17 6.18 -12.46
CA PRO A 155 -6.25 5.11 -11.48
C PRO A 155 -7.59 4.40 -11.50
N TYR A 156 -7.56 3.05 -11.39
CA TYR A 156 -8.75 2.19 -11.36
C TYR A 156 -8.43 0.89 -10.60
N TRP A 157 -9.45 0.12 -10.30
CA TRP A 157 -9.33 -1.19 -9.66
C TRP A 157 -9.61 -2.33 -10.62
N LEU A 158 -8.83 -3.41 -10.49
CA LEU A 158 -9.14 -4.72 -11.05
C LEU A 158 -9.80 -5.59 -9.99
N GLU A 159 -10.63 -6.56 -10.39
CA GLU A 159 -11.05 -7.63 -9.48
C GLU A 159 -9.84 -8.45 -9.05
N GLY A 160 -9.65 -8.65 -7.74
CA GLY A 160 -8.57 -9.47 -7.19
C GLY A 160 -8.93 -10.94 -7.09
N LEU A 161 -7.99 -11.76 -6.63
CA LEU A 161 -8.23 -13.20 -6.34
C LEU A 161 -9.14 -13.41 -5.11
N ASN A 162 -9.35 -12.38 -4.32
CA ASN A 162 -10.26 -12.33 -3.18
C ASN A 162 -10.03 -13.46 -2.15
N VAL A 163 -8.79 -13.82 -1.90
CA VAL A 163 -8.41 -14.84 -0.90
C VAL A 163 -8.71 -14.34 0.51
N LEU A 164 -8.37 -13.08 0.83
CA LEU A 164 -8.65 -12.45 2.13
C LEU A 164 -10.15 -12.38 2.42
N GLY A 165 -10.96 -12.09 1.39
CA GLY A 165 -12.43 -12.04 1.51
C GLY A 165 -13.05 -13.37 1.92
N GLN A 166 -12.45 -14.52 1.55
CA GLN A 166 -12.90 -15.85 1.97
C GLN A 166 -12.77 -16.07 3.48
N PHE A 167 -11.94 -15.24 4.15
CA PHE A 167 -11.79 -15.24 5.61
C PHE A 167 -12.46 -14.00 6.26
N GLY A 168 -13.34 -13.32 5.53
CA GLY A 168 -14.12 -12.18 5.99
C GLY A 168 -13.37 -10.85 6.04
N LEU A 169 -12.20 -10.76 5.39
CA LEU A 169 -11.38 -9.55 5.30
C LEU A 169 -11.53 -8.91 3.91
N ASN A 170 -12.57 -8.12 3.73
CA ASN A 170 -12.84 -7.45 2.45
C ASN A 170 -11.92 -6.24 2.28
N CYS A 171 -10.85 -6.39 1.52
CA CYS A 171 -9.89 -5.30 1.30
C CYS A 171 -9.18 -5.39 -0.05
N ALA A 172 -8.58 -4.27 -0.44
CA ALA A 172 -7.50 -4.19 -1.42
C ALA A 172 -6.16 -4.15 -0.67
N VAL A 173 -5.13 -4.85 -1.14
CA VAL A 173 -3.80 -4.88 -0.52
C VAL A 173 -2.87 -3.91 -1.25
N ILE A 174 -2.16 -3.07 -0.50
CA ILE A 174 -1.19 -2.10 -1.02
C ILE A 174 0.16 -2.29 -0.28
N PRO A 175 1.09 -3.07 -0.83
CA PRO A 175 2.47 -3.17 -0.31
C PRO A 175 3.24 -1.88 -0.60
N HIS A 176 4.52 -1.81 -0.20
CA HIS A 176 5.36 -0.62 -0.37
C HIS A 176 4.64 0.66 0.09
N PHE A 177 3.92 0.60 1.22
CA PHE A 177 3.03 1.68 1.61
C PHE A 177 3.79 2.95 1.99
N ASP A 178 4.97 2.80 2.62
CA ASP A 178 5.91 3.86 3.00
C ASP A 178 6.96 4.19 1.94
N ASN A 179 6.80 3.70 0.69
CA ASN A 179 7.80 3.94 -0.37
C ASN A 179 8.06 5.44 -0.56
N SER A 180 9.35 5.81 -0.61
CA SER A 180 9.82 7.19 -0.71
C SER A 180 10.88 7.41 -1.80
N GLU A 181 10.98 6.52 -2.77
CA GLU A 181 11.99 6.60 -3.85
C GLU A 181 11.78 7.77 -4.80
N GLY A 182 10.61 8.38 -4.79
CA GLY A 182 10.20 9.42 -5.76
C GLY A 182 10.92 10.75 -5.60
N ARG A 183 11.65 10.99 -4.52
CA ARG A 183 12.37 12.24 -4.19
C ARG A 183 11.51 13.51 -4.29
N THR A 184 11.02 13.85 -5.47
CA THR A 184 10.29 15.08 -5.79
C THR A 184 8.78 14.87 -5.98
N TYR A 185 8.29 13.65 -5.96
CA TYR A 185 6.87 13.30 -6.07
C TYR A 185 6.55 12.13 -5.13
N ASP A 186 5.29 12.06 -4.74
CA ASP A 186 4.81 11.04 -3.81
C ASP A 186 4.76 9.67 -4.48
N THR A 187 5.63 8.75 -4.04
CA THR A 187 5.66 7.34 -4.42
C THR A 187 5.14 6.41 -3.32
N GLY A 188 4.62 6.96 -2.24
CA GLY A 188 3.94 6.18 -1.22
C GLY A 188 2.82 5.34 -1.80
N CYS A 189 2.31 4.42 -1.02
CA CYS A 189 1.21 3.55 -1.43
C CYS A 189 1.51 2.81 -2.74
N CYS A 190 2.68 2.14 -2.81
CA CYS A 190 3.09 1.39 -4.00
C CYS A 190 3.15 2.25 -5.27
N TYR A 191 3.83 3.39 -5.22
CA TYR A 191 3.98 4.36 -6.32
C TYR A 191 2.69 5.06 -6.77
N ILE A 192 1.54 4.75 -6.18
CA ILE A 192 0.26 5.43 -6.47
C ILE A 192 0.30 6.86 -5.94
N GLY A 193 0.85 7.07 -4.75
CA GLY A 193 0.78 8.29 -3.97
C GLY A 193 -0.52 8.40 -3.17
N MET A 194 -0.46 8.97 -1.98
CA MET A 194 -1.59 9.02 -1.04
C MET A 194 -2.82 9.72 -1.64
N ARG A 195 -2.61 10.80 -2.40
CA ARG A 195 -3.72 11.53 -3.02
C ARG A 195 -4.51 10.65 -4.01
N ARG A 196 -3.82 9.90 -4.87
CA ARG A 196 -4.48 9.02 -5.85
C ARG A 196 -5.14 7.84 -5.16
N LEU A 197 -4.47 7.25 -4.15
CA LEU A 197 -5.06 6.17 -3.36
C LEU A 197 -6.35 6.61 -2.69
N THR A 198 -6.40 7.80 -2.07
CA THR A 198 -7.62 8.33 -1.45
C THR A 198 -8.77 8.48 -2.46
N LEU A 199 -8.48 8.90 -3.70
CA LEU A 199 -9.50 8.94 -4.75
C LEU A 199 -9.96 7.54 -5.16
N MET A 200 -9.04 6.61 -5.31
CA MET A 200 -9.36 5.20 -5.61
C MET A 200 -10.20 4.56 -4.50
N GLU A 201 -9.93 4.87 -3.24
CA GLU A 201 -10.71 4.36 -2.09
C GLU A 201 -12.19 4.78 -2.14
N GLN A 202 -12.50 5.94 -2.73
CA GLN A 202 -13.88 6.40 -2.92
C GLN A 202 -14.66 5.57 -3.96
N GLU A 203 -13.95 4.88 -4.85
CA GLU A 203 -14.55 4.00 -5.85
C GLU A 203 -14.76 2.56 -5.32
N LEU A 204 -14.18 2.22 -4.17
CA LEU A 204 -14.38 0.91 -3.56
C LEU A 204 -15.81 0.76 -3.02
N PRO A 205 -16.42 -0.42 -3.13
CA PRO A 205 -17.71 -0.69 -2.52
C PRO A 205 -17.68 -0.43 -1.01
N GLN A 206 -18.82 -0.01 -0.47
CA GLN A 206 -18.95 0.24 0.97
C GLN A 206 -18.54 -1.00 1.79
N GLY A 207 -17.67 -0.79 2.78
CA GLY A 207 -17.16 -1.84 3.65
C GLY A 207 -15.93 -2.59 3.10
N VAL A 208 -15.40 -2.18 1.95
CA VAL A 208 -14.09 -2.64 1.47
C VAL A 208 -13.01 -1.70 1.97
N ALA A 209 -12.02 -2.25 2.65
CA ALA A 209 -10.87 -1.50 3.19
C ALA A 209 -9.68 -1.49 2.23
N THR A 210 -8.71 -0.64 2.52
CA THR A 210 -7.36 -0.73 1.98
C THR A 210 -6.42 -1.21 3.08
N LEU A 211 -5.67 -2.29 2.82
CA LEU A 211 -4.66 -2.85 3.70
C LEU A 211 -3.27 -2.42 3.21
N GLY A 212 -2.72 -1.37 3.82
CA GLY A 212 -1.36 -0.90 3.57
C GLY A 212 -0.32 -1.75 4.31
N ILE A 213 0.84 -1.98 3.69
CA ILE A 213 1.95 -2.72 4.29
C ILE A 213 3.25 -2.01 3.94
N ASP A 214 3.99 -1.55 4.95
CA ASP A 214 5.27 -0.90 4.77
C ASP A 214 6.34 -1.86 4.23
N GLU A 215 7.38 -1.29 3.64
CA GLU A 215 8.52 -2.06 3.13
C GLU A 215 9.23 -2.82 4.26
N HIS A 216 9.77 -3.99 3.94
CA HIS A 216 10.44 -4.89 4.92
C HIS A 216 9.56 -5.25 6.12
N THR A 217 8.24 -5.30 5.93
CA THR A 217 7.24 -5.62 6.95
C THR A 217 6.35 -6.76 6.48
N ALA A 218 6.00 -7.64 7.40
CA ALA A 218 5.13 -8.78 7.19
C ALA A 218 3.86 -8.64 8.02
N LEU A 219 2.72 -8.88 7.42
CA LEU A 219 1.45 -9.15 8.11
C LEU A 219 1.20 -10.65 8.07
N ILE A 220 1.18 -11.29 9.23
CA ILE A 220 1.03 -12.74 9.41
C ILE A 220 -0.37 -13.01 9.94
N PHE A 221 -1.28 -13.41 9.06
CA PHE A 221 -2.64 -13.79 9.39
C PHE A 221 -2.68 -15.26 9.80
N ASP A 222 -2.89 -15.53 11.08
CA ASP A 222 -3.12 -16.87 11.61
C ASP A 222 -4.62 -17.10 11.70
N PHE A 223 -5.17 -17.85 10.74
CA PHE A 223 -6.62 -18.06 10.66
C PHE A 223 -7.14 -19.09 11.68
N GLU A 224 -6.26 -19.89 12.30
CA GLU A 224 -6.62 -20.75 13.41
C GLU A 224 -6.76 -19.95 14.72
N ALA A 225 -5.78 -19.10 15.01
CA ALA A 225 -5.80 -18.20 16.16
C ALA A 225 -6.71 -16.98 15.98
N ASP A 226 -7.22 -16.75 14.77
CA ASP A 226 -8.03 -15.60 14.36
C ASP A 226 -7.35 -14.24 14.64
N THR A 227 -6.05 -14.15 14.33
CA THR A 227 -5.21 -12.98 14.60
C THR A 227 -4.39 -12.56 13.36
N VAL A 228 -3.94 -11.30 13.36
CA VAL A 228 -2.86 -10.81 12.50
C VAL A 228 -1.73 -10.27 13.38
N GLU A 229 -0.51 -10.75 13.12
CA GLU A 229 0.72 -10.28 13.75
C GLU A 229 1.52 -9.45 12.77
N VAL A 230 2.07 -8.31 13.22
CA VAL A 230 2.96 -7.45 12.42
C VAL A 230 4.39 -7.71 12.82
N LYS A 231 5.23 -8.09 11.87
CA LYS A 231 6.66 -8.33 12.07
C LYS A 231 7.50 -7.69 10.98
N GLY A 232 8.55 -7.04 11.35
CA GLY A 232 9.50 -6.50 10.39
C GLY A 232 10.09 -5.17 10.83
N LYS A 233 10.15 -4.23 9.91
CA LYS A 233 10.82 -2.95 10.11
C LYS A 233 9.86 -1.83 10.51
N SER A 234 8.60 -1.90 10.02
CA SER A 234 7.62 -0.83 10.18
C SER A 234 6.19 -1.42 10.38
N ASN A 235 5.13 -0.79 9.90
CA ASN A 235 3.76 -1.03 10.28
C ASN A 235 2.90 -1.59 9.14
N GLY A 236 1.68 -2.02 9.51
CA GLY A 236 0.57 -2.18 8.59
C GLY A 236 -0.51 -1.12 8.83
N TYR A 237 -1.43 -0.96 7.89
CA TYR A 237 -2.48 0.05 7.94
C TYR A 237 -3.80 -0.52 7.45
N TRP A 238 -4.86 -0.42 8.26
CA TRP A 238 -6.22 -0.74 7.84
C TRP A 238 -6.99 0.55 7.64
N ARG A 239 -7.31 0.87 6.39
CA ARG A 239 -8.00 2.10 5.99
C ARG A 239 -9.42 1.76 5.54
N LEU A 240 -10.41 2.37 6.14
CA LEU A 240 -11.82 2.14 5.81
C LEU A 240 -12.64 3.42 6.03
N GLY A 241 -13.37 3.87 5.02
CA GLY A 241 -14.29 4.99 5.14
C GLY A 241 -13.63 6.29 5.59
N GLY A 242 -12.39 6.56 5.13
CA GLY A 242 -11.63 7.76 5.52
C GLY A 242 -10.90 7.64 6.87
N THR A 243 -11.11 6.55 7.62
CA THR A 243 -10.40 6.29 8.87
C THR A 243 -9.19 5.39 8.61
N MET A 244 -8.13 5.54 9.40
CA MET A 244 -6.93 4.71 9.33
C MET A 244 -6.59 4.17 10.72
N ARG A 245 -6.49 2.85 10.82
CA ARG A 245 -5.95 2.15 11.99
C ARG A 245 -4.53 1.69 11.67
N ILE A 246 -3.59 2.02 12.53
CA ILE A 246 -2.22 1.53 12.44
C ILE A 246 -2.16 0.16 13.12
N LEU A 247 -1.60 -0.82 12.43
CA LEU A 247 -1.21 -2.11 12.96
C LEU A 247 0.28 -2.02 13.26
N GLU A 248 0.62 -1.76 14.50
CA GLU A 248 1.99 -1.45 14.90
C GLU A 248 2.91 -2.67 14.82
N ASN A 249 4.17 -2.44 14.49
CA ASN A 249 5.20 -3.49 14.47
C ASN A 249 5.31 -4.16 15.86
N GLY A 250 5.29 -5.48 15.87
CA GLY A 250 5.29 -6.30 17.08
C GLY A 250 3.92 -6.50 17.71
N SER A 251 2.86 -5.88 17.19
CA SER A 251 1.50 -6.05 17.69
C SER A 251 0.83 -7.31 17.15
N ILE A 252 -0.14 -7.81 17.90
CA ILE A 252 -1.08 -8.85 17.49
C ILE A 252 -2.49 -8.27 17.61
N THR A 253 -3.24 -8.28 16.53
CA THR A 253 -4.61 -7.78 16.46
C THR A 253 -5.57 -8.93 16.15
N ALA A 254 -6.70 -9.01 16.82
CA ALA A 254 -7.74 -9.98 16.52
C ALA A 254 -8.43 -9.66 15.19
N LEU A 255 -8.64 -10.65 14.31
CA LEU A 255 -9.21 -10.41 12.97
C LEU A 255 -10.66 -9.94 13.02
N ASN A 256 -11.40 -10.27 14.07
CA ASN A 256 -12.76 -9.77 14.25
C ASN A 256 -12.79 -8.23 14.33
N GLU A 257 -11.75 -7.58 14.85
CA GLU A 257 -11.65 -6.12 14.91
C GLU A 257 -11.54 -5.50 13.50
N LEU A 258 -10.92 -6.19 12.55
CA LEU A 258 -10.83 -5.75 11.15
C LEU A 258 -12.11 -6.08 10.37
N ARG A 259 -12.76 -7.21 10.67
CA ARG A 259 -14.03 -7.63 10.06
C ARG A 259 -15.21 -6.75 10.51
N THR A 260 -15.21 -6.32 11.77
CA THR A 260 -16.28 -5.52 12.38
C THR A 260 -16.04 -4.00 12.27
N ALA A 261 -14.96 -3.57 11.65
CA ALA A 261 -14.68 -2.15 11.44
C ALA A 261 -15.85 -1.40 10.77
N LYS A 262 -16.76 -2.11 10.10
CA LYS A 262 -18.05 -1.59 9.62
C LYS A 262 -18.98 -1.10 10.75
N ALA A 263 -18.87 -1.67 11.96
CA ALA A 263 -19.65 -1.28 13.12
C ALA A 263 -18.97 -0.15 13.92
N LEU A 264 -17.64 -0.06 13.87
CA LEU A 264 -16.85 0.99 14.53
C LEU A 264 -16.88 2.32 13.76
N SER A 265 -17.32 2.35 12.50
CA SER A 265 -17.53 3.58 11.74
C SER A 265 -18.70 4.44 12.26
N VAL A 266 -19.41 3.97 13.31
CA VAL A 266 -20.44 4.74 14.02
C VAL A 266 -19.92 5.34 15.32
N SER A 267 -18.75 4.93 15.81
CA SER A 267 -18.10 5.60 16.93
C SER A 267 -17.12 6.65 16.39
N ALA A 268 -17.64 7.85 16.29
CA ALA A 268 -17.00 9.13 15.99
C ALA A 268 -16.09 9.09 14.75
N PRO A 269 -16.32 9.96 13.75
CA PRO A 269 -15.19 10.51 13.03
C PRO A 269 -14.15 10.75 14.13
N LEU A 270 -12.87 10.45 13.89
CA LEU A 270 -11.85 11.16 14.64
C LEU A 270 -12.46 12.55 14.75
N GLU A 271 -12.98 12.90 15.95
CA GLU A 271 -13.11 14.27 16.26
C GLU A 271 -11.71 14.78 16.00
N VAL A 272 -11.48 15.23 14.77
CA VAL A 272 -10.66 16.41 14.60
C VAL A 272 -11.31 17.29 15.62
N PRO A 273 -10.69 17.51 16.80
CA PRO A 273 -11.30 18.27 17.84
C PRO A 273 -11.83 19.48 17.11
N GLN A 274 -13.16 19.66 17.09
CA GLN A 274 -13.77 20.77 16.34
C GLN A 274 -13.31 22.12 16.90
N ASN A 275 -12.27 22.10 17.77
CA ASN A 275 -11.67 23.25 18.42
C ASN A 275 -10.14 23.21 18.54
N ASP A 276 -9.44 22.16 18.09
CA ASP A 276 -8.00 22.28 17.84
C ASP A 276 -7.81 22.61 16.35
N HIS A 277 -8.10 23.87 16.02
CA HIS A 277 -7.36 24.52 14.95
C HIS A 277 -5.89 24.26 15.25
N LEU A 278 -5.20 23.49 14.40
CA LEU A 278 -3.74 23.57 14.34
C LEU A 278 -3.47 25.08 14.30
N GLY A 279 -2.99 25.61 15.41
CA GLY A 279 -2.76 27.05 15.49
C GLY A 279 -1.77 27.41 14.38
N PRO A 280 -1.74 28.64 13.91
CA PRO A 280 -0.82 29.11 12.87
C PRO A 280 0.64 28.67 13.10
N VAL A 281 1.04 28.50 14.36
CA VAL A 281 2.35 28.03 14.80
C VAL A 281 2.61 26.55 14.47
N GLU A 282 1.62 25.67 14.62
CA GLU A 282 1.77 24.25 14.28
C GLU A 282 1.74 24.01 12.78
N LEU A 283 0.96 24.81 12.05
CA LEU A 283 0.98 24.84 10.59
C LEU A 283 2.32 25.34 10.05
N GLY A 284 2.86 26.41 10.63
CA GLY A 284 4.20 26.94 10.34
C GLY A 284 5.27 25.87 10.58
N ASN A 285 5.16 25.07 11.63
CA ASN A 285 6.08 23.96 11.92
C ASN A 285 5.98 22.81 10.92
N VAL A 286 4.79 22.49 10.39
CA VAL A 286 4.61 21.49 9.31
C VAL A 286 5.18 22.02 8.00
N ILE A 287 5.00 23.30 7.70
CA ILE A 287 5.55 23.96 6.51
C ILE A 287 7.07 24.10 6.62
N ALA A 288 7.59 24.48 7.77
CA ALA A 288 9.03 24.65 8.03
C ALA A 288 9.84 23.33 8.00
N ARG A 289 9.20 22.19 8.28
CA ARG A 289 9.83 20.86 8.17
C ARG A 289 10.01 20.38 6.73
N GLY A 290 9.51 21.10 5.74
CA GLY A 290 9.81 20.93 4.33
C GLY A 290 9.55 19.52 3.79
N GLY A 291 8.35 19.26 3.31
CA GLY A 291 8.00 18.03 2.61
C GLY A 291 6.72 18.21 1.79
N SER A 292 6.43 17.27 0.90
CA SER A 292 5.19 17.26 0.10
C SER A 292 3.91 17.37 0.94
N GLY A 293 3.95 16.95 2.20
CA GLY A 293 2.86 17.11 3.17
C GLY A 293 2.50 18.56 3.49
N ALA A 294 3.46 19.48 3.48
CA ALA A 294 3.21 20.89 3.77
C ALA A 294 2.38 21.58 2.67
N ILE A 295 2.64 21.22 1.41
CA ILE A 295 1.88 21.76 0.25
C ILE A 295 0.47 21.19 0.24
N SER A 296 0.29 19.92 0.62
CA SER A 296 -1.02 19.28 0.73
C SER A 296 -1.85 19.87 1.87
N ALA A 297 -1.26 20.06 3.04
CA ALA A 297 -1.91 20.70 4.19
C ALA A 297 -2.33 22.15 3.88
N LEU A 298 -1.51 22.89 3.13
CA LEU A 298 -1.82 24.23 2.68
C LEU A 298 -3.00 24.24 1.67
N ALA A 299 -3.02 23.32 0.71
CA ALA A 299 -4.11 23.20 -0.27
C ALA A 299 -5.43 22.82 0.41
N GLU A 300 -5.39 21.95 1.41
CA GLU A 300 -6.56 21.51 2.17
C GLU A 300 -7.15 22.63 3.04
N LEU A 301 -6.28 23.41 3.67
CA LEU A 301 -6.70 24.60 4.46
C LEU A 301 -7.31 25.69 3.60
N VAL A 302 -6.76 25.91 2.41
CA VAL A 302 -7.30 26.90 1.48
C VAL A 302 -8.65 26.41 0.92
N GLN A 303 -8.81 25.14 0.68
CA GLN A 303 -10.08 24.55 0.23
C GLN A 303 -11.15 24.64 1.33
N LEU A 304 -10.80 24.42 2.59
CA LEU A 304 -11.70 24.63 3.74
C LEU A 304 -12.11 26.10 3.89
N ALA A 305 -11.20 27.04 3.67
CA ALA A 305 -11.49 28.48 3.70
C ALA A 305 -12.40 28.92 2.53
N SER A 306 -12.35 28.23 1.38
CA SER A 306 -13.13 28.57 0.18
C SER A 306 -14.53 27.94 0.14
N THR A 307 -14.82 26.89 0.93
CA THR A 307 -16.10 26.16 0.91
C THR A 307 -17.19 26.71 1.84
N GLY A 308 -17.04 27.93 2.38
CA GLY A 308 -18.18 28.71 2.89
C GLY A 308 -18.88 28.13 4.13
N GLY A 309 -18.16 27.56 5.06
CA GLY A 309 -18.65 27.35 6.43
C GLY A 309 -18.97 28.70 7.08
N THR A 310 -20.05 28.83 7.83
CA THR A 310 -20.58 30.07 8.41
C THR A 310 -19.73 30.72 9.52
N GLY A 311 -18.39 30.69 9.35
CA GLY A 311 -17.43 31.44 10.13
C GLY A 311 -16.44 32.09 9.19
N PHE A 312 -16.48 33.38 9.04
CA PHE A 312 -15.52 34.16 8.26
C PHE A 312 -14.16 34.02 8.94
N ILE A 313 -13.30 33.14 8.41
CA ILE A 313 -11.91 33.05 8.86
C ILE A 313 -11.14 34.09 8.02
N ASP A 314 -10.55 35.05 8.66
CA ASP A 314 -9.62 35.99 8.03
C ASP A 314 -8.40 35.20 7.50
N PRO A 315 -8.21 35.11 6.17
CA PRO A 315 -7.08 34.34 5.61
C PRO A 315 -5.72 35.05 5.80
N THR A 316 -5.73 36.30 6.25
CA THR A 316 -4.53 37.14 6.36
C THR A 316 -3.39 36.47 7.13
N PRO A 317 -3.59 35.89 8.34
CA PRO A 317 -2.51 35.27 9.07
C PRO A 317 -1.84 34.12 8.30
N LEU A 318 -2.65 33.29 7.65
CA LEU A 318 -2.17 32.14 6.88
C LEU A 318 -1.39 32.57 5.64
N VAL A 319 -1.91 33.57 4.90
CA VAL A 319 -1.26 34.09 3.70
C VAL A 319 0.08 34.73 4.05
N VAL A 320 0.16 35.46 5.16
CA VAL A 320 1.39 36.10 5.63
C VAL A 320 2.46 35.05 5.96
N GLU A 321 2.09 33.96 6.63
CA GLU A 321 3.05 32.89 6.95
C GLU A 321 3.58 32.17 5.70
N VAL A 322 2.75 31.94 4.69
CA VAL A 322 3.19 31.37 3.40
C VAL A 322 4.12 32.31 2.66
N LEU A 323 3.85 33.62 2.71
CA LEU A 323 4.74 34.63 2.12
C LEU A 323 6.07 34.69 2.84
N ASN A 324 6.10 34.58 4.17
CA ASN A 324 7.31 34.52 4.98
C ASN A 324 8.15 33.28 4.62
N ALA A 325 7.51 32.10 4.55
CA ALA A 325 8.17 30.86 4.13
C ALA A 325 8.76 30.96 2.71
N ARG A 326 8.05 31.66 1.80
CA ARG A 326 8.55 31.92 0.45
C ARG A 326 9.78 32.82 0.44
N VAL A 327 9.82 33.85 1.30
CA VAL A 327 10.99 34.73 1.44
C VAL A 327 12.18 33.94 1.98
N GLU A 328 11.96 33.09 2.98
CA GLU A 328 12.99 32.23 3.56
C GLU A 328 13.54 31.24 2.52
N ALA A 329 12.68 30.60 1.75
CA ALA A 329 13.07 29.72 0.65
C ALA A 329 13.96 30.45 -0.39
N ARG A 330 13.65 31.72 -0.71
CA ARG A 330 14.48 32.55 -1.61
C ARG A 330 15.84 32.86 -0.98
N ASN A 331 15.89 33.21 0.29
CA ASN A 331 17.13 33.48 1.03
C ASN A 331 18.04 32.24 1.06
N LEU A 332 17.46 31.05 1.18
CA LEU A 332 18.15 29.76 1.11
C LEU A 332 18.45 29.29 -0.33
N LYS A 333 18.18 30.12 -1.35
CA LYS A 333 18.35 29.82 -2.79
C LYS A 333 17.50 28.63 -3.28
N GLN A 334 16.45 28.30 -2.57
CA GLN A 334 15.48 27.25 -2.95
C GLN A 334 14.38 27.85 -3.84
N TYR A 335 14.76 28.37 -5.00
CA TYR A 335 13.86 29.11 -5.89
C TYR A 335 12.66 28.29 -6.34
N LYS A 336 12.85 26.99 -6.60
CA LYS A 336 11.76 26.10 -7.00
C LYS A 336 10.68 25.97 -5.91
N LEU A 337 11.07 25.92 -4.63
CA LEU A 337 10.14 25.90 -3.51
C LEU A 337 9.41 27.25 -3.39
N ALA A 338 10.12 28.36 -3.55
CA ALA A 338 9.52 29.68 -3.52
C ALA A 338 8.47 29.88 -4.63
N ASP A 339 8.70 29.34 -5.82
CA ASP A 339 7.75 29.37 -6.94
C ASP A 339 6.54 28.47 -6.67
N GLN A 340 6.74 27.27 -6.09
CA GLN A 340 5.64 26.36 -5.71
C GLN A 340 4.71 26.98 -4.66
N LEU A 341 5.25 27.70 -3.67
CA LEU A 341 4.48 28.42 -2.65
C LEU A 341 3.64 29.55 -3.29
N ARG A 342 4.23 30.30 -4.22
CA ARG A 342 3.50 31.32 -4.97
C ARG A 342 2.35 30.72 -5.77
N ASP A 343 2.63 29.65 -6.53
CA ASP A 343 1.63 28.97 -7.36
C ASP A 343 0.50 28.38 -6.53
N ALA A 344 0.79 27.91 -5.31
CA ALA A 344 -0.23 27.45 -4.38
C ALA A 344 -1.19 28.59 -3.97
N LEU A 345 -0.66 29.77 -3.63
CA LEU A 345 -1.48 30.94 -3.32
C LEU A 345 -2.33 31.36 -4.51
N ILE A 346 -1.76 31.38 -5.74
CA ILE A 346 -2.51 31.74 -6.95
C ILE A 346 -3.65 30.75 -7.23
N ARG A 347 -3.41 29.43 -7.06
CA ARG A 347 -4.48 28.41 -7.19
C ARG A 347 -5.58 28.57 -6.14
N ALA A 348 -5.21 29.09 -4.98
CA ALA A 348 -6.15 29.41 -3.90
C ALA A 348 -6.97 30.70 -4.12
N GLY A 349 -6.82 31.34 -5.29
CA GLY A 349 -7.49 32.61 -5.57
C GLY A 349 -6.86 33.83 -4.90
N ILE A 350 -5.58 33.73 -4.51
CA ILE A 350 -4.81 34.81 -3.89
C ILE A 350 -3.78 35.29 -4.90
N ASP A 351 -3.89 36.54 -5.33
CA ASP A 351 -2.91 37.18 -6.18
C ASP A 351 -1.77 37.73 -5.35
N VAL A 352 -0.52 37.35 -5.72
CA VAL A 352 0.70 37.78 -5.04
C VAL A 352 1.54 38.64 -5.96
N GLN A 353 1.90 39.85 -5.49
CA GLN A 353 2.77 40.78 -6.20
C GLN A 353 4.04 41.01 -5.37
N ASP A 354 5.20 40.79 -6.02
CA ASP A 354 6.52 41.07 -5.44
C ASP A 354 6.85 42.55 -5.57
N GLY A 355 7.21 43.19 -4.48
CA GLY A 355 7.62 44.59 -4.43
C GLY A 355 8.97 44.75 -3.73
N PRO A 356 9.61 45.94 -3.81
CA PRO A 356 10.89 46.23 -3.16
C PRO A 356 10.82 46.10 -1.64
N ASP A 357 9.66 46.36 -1.04
CA ASP A 357 9.43 46.31 0.41
C ASP A 357 8.81 44.96 0.87
N GLY A 358 8.75 43.96 0.01
CA GLY A 358 8.15 42.66 0.28
C GLY A 358 7.01 42.29 -0.67
N ALA A 359 6.43 41.11 -0.50
CA ALA A 359 5.32 40.64 -1.28
C ALA A 359 3.98 41.19 -0.73
N THR A 360 3.13 41.72 -1.58
CA THR A 360 1.76 42.10 -1.28
C THR A 360 0.77 41.08 -1.85
N TRP A 361 -0.42 41.00 -1.32
CA TRP A 361 -1.43 40.05 -1.77
C TRP A 361 -2.84 40.63 -1.76
N SER A 362 -3.72 40.02 -2.58
CA SER A 362 -5.14 40.34 -2.61
C SER A 362 -5.96 39.10 -3.01
N LEU A 363 -7.20 39.03 -2.55
CA LEU A 363 -8.13 38.00 -3.01
C LEU A 363 -8.57 38.32 -4.44
N ARG A 364 -8.51 37.29 -5.30
CA ARG A 364 -9.05 37.36 -6.65
C ARG A 364 -10.58 37.46 -6.58
N LYS A 365 -11.15 38.50 -7.19
CA LYS A 365 -12.58 38.72 -7.26
C LYS A 365 -13.28 37.77 -8.22
#